data_ea607615c1278fbaa11ca81783fcae0e
#
_entry.id   ea607615c1278fbaa11ca81783fcae0e
#
_cell.length_a   1.000
_cell.length_b   1.000
_cell.length_c   1.000
_cell.angle_alpha   90.00
_cell.angle_beta   90.00
_cell.angle_gamma   90.00
#
_symmetry.space_group_name_H-M   'P 1'
#
loop_
_entity.id
_entity.type
_entity.pdbx_description
1 polymer ?
#
loop_
_entity_poly.entity_id
_entity_poly.type
_entity_poly.pdbx_seq_one_letter_code
_entity_poly.pdbx_strand_id
1 'polypeptide(L)'
;TSNKQLVAEKGDILLRTAKEHNCNFFFEASVGGAIPIIRPLHRCLAANDITKVAGILNGTTNFILTKMYNDNMQFEDALKLAQELGYAEKDPTADIEGHDACRKICIIASLVFGKHVYPDSVTTKGISQVSLEDVAAADVLGCAVKLIACVEKLENGKILPTVMPMLVPQENIIAGVSDVFNAVLVYGDGIDQTMFYGRGAGKLPTASAVLGDVIESVKEENTVLSQTWESSEDSSFIADISEFTARWYFRVPESNKPADLEGVYCENGFAHFITEDKLSYNEAAEKAEKLGAVAYIPVLD
;
A
#
# COMPACT_ATOMS: atom_id res chain seq x y z
N THR A 1 -1.28 -8.32 -19.89
CA THR A 1 -1.28 -9.37 -18.85
C THR A 1 -1.88 -8.89 -17.54
N SER A 2 -2.47 -9.81 -16.76
CA SER A 2 -2.90 -9.58 -15.37
C SER A 2 -1.92 -10.18 -14.34
N ASN A 3 -0.83 -10.78 -14.80
CA ASN A 3 0.13 -11.45 -13.92
C ASN A 3 1.05 -10.43 -13.23
N LYS A 4 0.60 -9.94 -12.08
CA LYS A 4 1.34 -8.96 -11.25
C LYS A 4 2.70 -9.46 -10.78
N GLN A 5 2.82 -10.76 -10.48
CA GLN A 5 4.10 -11.34 -10.07
C GLN A 5 5.12 -11.26 -11.21
N LEU A 6 4.73 -11.66 -12.41
CA LEU A 6 5.58 -11.59 -13.60
C LEU A 6 6.05 -10.15 -13.88
N VAL A 7 5.13 -9.16 -13.78
CA VAL A 7 5.46 -7.75 -14.03
C VAL A 7 6.36 -7.19 -12.92
N ALA A 8 6.09 -7.49 -11.65
CA ALA A 8 6.91 -7.03 -10.52
C ALA A 8 8.31 -7.63 -10.50
N GLU A 9 8.49 -8.88 -10.96
CA GLU A 9 9.78 -9.56 -10.93
C GLU A 9 10.60 -9.42 -12.23
N LYS A 10 9.93 -9.23 -13.38
CA LYS A 10 10.56 -9.28 -14.72
C LYS A 10 10.08 -8.18 -15.66
N GLY A 11 9.39 -7.16 -15.16
CA GLY A 11 8.80 -6.11 -15.98
C GLY A 11 9.83 -5.35 -16.83
N ASP A 12 11.02 -5.11 -16.29
CA ASP A 12 12.13 -4.46 -16.99
C ASP A 12 12.59 -5.27 -18.21
N ILE A 13 12.74 -6.58 -18.06
CA ILE A 13 13.12 -7.50 -19.14
C ILE A 13 12.03 -7.56 -20.20
N LEU A 14 10.76 -7.70 -19.76
CA LEU A 14 9.62 -7.81 -20.66
C LEU A 14 9.42 -6.55 -21.49
N LEU A 15 9.49 -5.37 -20.87
CA LEU A 15 9.33 -4.09 -21.56
C LEU A 15 10.49 -3.81 -22.52
N ARG A 16 11.73 -4.12 -22.10
CA ARG A 16 12.90 -4.02 -22.98
C ARG A 16 12.77 -4.94 -24.18
N THR A 17 12.44 -6.23 -23.96
CA THR A 17 12.26 -7.21 -25.03
C THR A 17 11.14 -6.80 -25.98
N ALA A 18 10.01 -6.31 -25.47
CA ALA A 18 8.93 -5.82 -26.29
C ALA A 18 9.38 -4.65 -27.19
N LYS A 19 10.11 -3.69 -26.64
CA LYS A 19 10.66 -2.54 -27.36
C LYS A 19 11.64 -2.99 -28.45
N GLU A 20 12.57 -3.90 -28.16
CA GLU A 20 13.55 -4.44 -29.11
C GLU A 20 12.89 -5.15 -30.30
N HIS A 21 11.71 -5.73 -30.09
CA HIS A 21 10.93 -6.45 -31.14
C HIS A 21 9.78 -5.61 -31.72
N ASN A 22 9.75 -4.31 -31.44
CA ASN A 22 8.69 -3.39 -31.90
C ASN A 22 7.27 -3.86 -31.52
N CYS A 23 7.11 -4.39 -30.32
CA CYS A 23 5.85 -4.86 -29.74
C CYS A 23 5.45 -4.01 -28.55
N ASN A 24 4.14 -3.90 -28.30
CA ASN A 24 3.61 -3.34 -27.07
C ASN A 24 3.36 -4.42 -26.03
N PHE A 25 3.66 -4.12 -24.75
CA PHE A 25 3.36 -4.97 -23.62
C PHE A 25 2.47 -4.22 -22.65
N PHE A 26 1.20 -4.62 -22.55
CA PHE A 26 0.19 -3.99 -21.71
C PHE A 26 -0.08 -4.81 -20.45
N PHE A 27 -0.27 -4.14 -19.32
CA PHE A 27 -0.42 -4.78 -18.00
C PHE A 27 -1.33 -4.01 -17.04
N GLU A 28 -2.32 -3.25 -17.57
CA GLU A 28 -3.29 -2.51 -16.73
C GLU A 28 -3.94 -3.42 -15.69
N ALA A 29 -4.30 -4.64 -16.07
CA ALA A 29 -4.95 -5.60 -15.18
C ALA A 29 -4.03 -6.17 -14.07
N SER A 30 -2.76 -5.83 -14.06
CA SER A 30 -1.81 -6.28 -13.02
C SER A 30 -1.95 -5.49 -11.69
N VAL A 31 -2.51 -4.26 -11.74
CA VAL A 31 -2.72 -3.42 -10.57
C VAL A 31 -4.14 -2.83 -10.59
N GLY A 32 -4.81 -2.87 -9.44
CA GLY A 32 -6.06 -2.13 -9.24
C GLY A 32 -7.32 -2.73 -9.87
N GLY A 33 -7.23 -3.84 -10.58
CA GLY A 33 -8.40 -4.50 -11.20
C GLY A 33 -9.19 -3.56 -12.11
N ALA A 34 -10.36 -3.07 -11.67
CA ALA A 34 -11.17 -2.12 -12.43
C ALA A 34 -10.69 -0.66 -12.32
N ILE A 35 -9.77 -0.38 -11.41
CA ILE A 35 -9.20 0.96 -11.24
C ILE A 35 -8.18 1.19 -12.35
N PRO A 36 -8.41 2.12 -13.28
CA PRO A 36 -7.40 2.46 -14.27
C PRO A 36 -6.28 3.25 -13.56
N ILE A 37 -5.08 2.70 -13.48
CA ILE A 37 -3.96 3.35 -12.78
C ILE A 37 -2.68 3.39 -13.61
N ILE A 38 -2.35 2.33 -14.34
CA ILE A 38 -1.12 2.27 -15.14
C ILE A 38 -1.16 3.32 -16.26
N ARG A 39 -2.23 3.33 -17.08
CA ARG A 39 -2.39 4.33 -18.14
C ARG A 39 -2.51 5.76 -17.64
N PRO A 40 -3.32 6.08 -16.63
CA PRO A 40 -3.34 7.42 -16.04
C PRO A 40 -1.97 7.91 -15.58
N LEU A 41 -1.23 7.11 -14.84
CA LEU A 41 0.13 7.48 -14.40
C LEU A 41 1.06 7.78 -15.59
N HIS A 42 1.03 6.92 -16.60
CA HIS A 42 1.91 7.05 -17.77
C HIS A 42 1.49 8.17 -18.75
N ARG A 43 0.17 8.40 -18.93
CA ARG A 43 -0.36 9.31 -19.97
C ARG A 43 -1.01 10.56 -19.41
N CYS A 44 -1.96 10.42 -18.49
CA CYS A 44 -2.76 11.55 -18.02
C CYS A 44 -2.00 12.44 -17.04
N LEU A 45 -1.14 11.84 -16.21
CA LEU A 45 -0.38 12.54 -15.19
C LEU A 45 1.07 12.81 -15.59
N ALA A 46 1.46 12.49 -16.82
CA ALA A 46 2.84 12.60 -17.32
C ALA A 46 3.45 14.02 -17.29
N ALA A 47 2.60 15.06 -17.15
CA ALA A 47 3.08 16.43 -17.01
C ALA A 47 3.49 16.83 -15.58
N ASN A 48 3.34 15.92 -14.60
CA ASN A 48 3.57 16.21 -13.19
C ASN A 48 4.79 15.43 -12.68
N ASP A 49 5.55 16.05 -11.77
CA ASP A 49 6.51 15.31 -10.95
C ASP A 49 5.75 14.63 -9.79
N ILE A 50 5.58 13.32 -9.92
CA ILE A 50 4.88 12.53 -8.89
C ILE A 50 5.85 12.34 -7.71
N THR A 51 5.42 12.80 -6.55
CA THR A 51 6.23 12.76 -5.32
C THR A 51 5.88 11.61 -4.40
N LYS A 52 4.60 11.18 -4.41
CA LYS A 52 4.14 10.09 -3.54
C LYS A 52 2.98 9.35 -4.20
N VAL A 53 2.94 8.03 -4.03
CA VAL A 53 1.76 7.21 -4.29
C VAL A 53 1.49 6.39 -3.04
N ALA A 54 0.27 6.47 -2.52
CA ALA A 54 -0.16 5.71 -1.35
C ALA A 54 -1.52 5.07 -1.62
N GLY A 55 -1.76 3.84 -1.16
CA GLY A 55 -3.05 3.23 -1.45
C GLY A 55 -3.36 1.96 -0.70
N ILE A 56 -4.65 1.64 -0.67
CA ILE A 56 -5.19 0.34 -0.30
C ILE A 56 -5.21 -0.51 -1.57
N LEU A 57 -4.22 -1.37 -1.75
CA LEU A 57 -4.03 -2.16 -2.96
C LEU A 57 -4.50 -3.62 -2.84
N ASN A 58 -4.98 -4.02 -1.65
CA ASN A 58 -5.48 -5.36 -1.41
C ASN A 58 -6.88 -5.31 -0.79
N GLY A 59 -7.89 -5.86 -1.48
CA GLY A 59 -9.28 -5.84 -1.03
C GLY A 59 -9.56 -6.81 0.11
N THR A 60 -8.86 -7.94 0.19
CA THR A 60 -9.01 -8.94 1.25
C THR A 60 -8.64 -8.36 2.61
N THR A 61 -7.47 -7.73 2.71
CA THR A 61 -7.01 -7.10 3.95
C THR A 61 -7.88 -5.92 4.35
N ASN A 62 -8.32 -5.12 3.38
CA ASN A 62 -9.23 -4.03 3.67
C ASN A 62 -10.60 -4.52 4.17
N PHE A 63 -11.12 -5.62 3.61
CA PHE A 63 -12.35 -6.27 4.09
C PHE A 63 -12.19 -6.74 5.54
N ILE A 64 -11.11 -7.47 5.85
CA ILE A 64 -10.83 -7.97 7.20
C ILE A 64 -10.79 -6.80 8.20
N LEU A 65 -9.98 -5.77 7.94
CA LEU A 65 -9.87 -4.59 8.81
C LEU A 65 -11.20 -3.83 8.92
N THR A 66 -12.01 -3.79 7.85
CA THR A 66 -13.34 -3.19 7.87
C THR A 66 -14.29 -3.97 8.79
N LYS A 67 -14.23 -5.32 8.79
CA LYS A 67 -15.05 -6.17 9.67
C LYS A 67 -14.60 -6.06 11.13
N MET A 68 -13.32 -5.99 11.38
CA MET A 68 -12.80 -5.72 12.72
C MET A 68 -13.31 -4.37 13.24
N TYR A 69 -13.28 -3.32 12.41
CA TYR A 69 -13.70 -1.98 12.77
C TYR A 69 -15.22 -1.84 12.95
N ASN A 70 -16.02 -2.25 11.95
CA ASN A 70 -17.46 -2.01 11.95
C ASN A 70 -18.25 -3.00 12.79
N ASP A 71 -17.84 -4.28 12.78
CA ASP A 71 -18.59 -5.39 13.35
C ASP A 71 -17.94 -5.91 14.66
N ASN A 72 -16.86 -5.25 15.12
CA ASN A 72 -16.07 -5.64 16.30
C ASN A 72 -15.66 -7.13 16.26
N MET A 73 -15.29 -7.60 15.07
CA MET A 73 -14.98 -9.00 14.79
C MET A 73 -13.50 -9.28 15.03
N GLN A 74 -13.18 -10.43 15.63
CA GLN A 74 -11.78 -10.86 15.76
C GLN A 74 -11.19 -11.15 14.38
N PHE A 75 -9.86 -11.00 14.26
CA PHE A 75 -9.15 -11.19 13.00
C PHE A 75 -9.45 -12.54 12.33
N GLU A 76 -9.40 -13.62 13.11
CA GLU A 76 -9.62 -14.97 12.62
C GLU A 76 -11.04 -15.18 12.07
N ASP A 77 -12.04 -14.59 12.74
CA ASP A 77 -13.44 -14.66 12.30
C ASP A 77 -13.67 -13.82 11.03
N ALA A 78 -13.06 -12.63 10.96
CA ALA A 78 -13.11 -11.79 9.78
C ALA A 78 -12.43 -12.44 8.56
N LEU A 79 -11.28 -13.10 8.78
CA LEU A 79 -10.58 -13.88 7.77
C LEU A 79 -11.43 -15.05 7.28
N LYS A 80 -12.03 -15.80 8.21
CA LYS A 80 -12.91 -16.91 7.87
C LYS A 80 -14.11 -16.44 7.04
N LEU A 81 -14.72 -15.34 7.42
CA LEU A 81 -15.81 -14.73 6.64
C LEU A 81 -15.35 -14.32 5.24
N ALA A 82 -14.14 -13.75 5.12
CA ALA A 82 -13.55 -13.42 3.81
C ALA A 82 -13.38 -14.66 2.93
N GLN A 83 -12.96 -15.80 3.51
CA GLN A 83 -12.85 -17.08 2.80
C GLN A 83 -14.22 -17.64 2.38
N GLU A 84 -15.20 -17.61 3.25
CA GLU A 84 -16.58 -18.06 2.95
C GLU A 84 -17.23 -17.25 1.82
N LEU A 85 -16.95 -15.95 1.75
CA LEU A 85 -17.42 -15.05 0.70
C LEU A 85 -16.57 -15.11 -0.59
N GLY A 86 -15.47 -15.86 -0.58
CA GLY A 86 -14.57 -16.00 -1.72
C GLY A 86 -13.66 -14.79 -1.98
N TYR A 87 -13.46 -13.93 -0.98
CA TYR A 87 -12.52 -12.80 -1.03
C TYR A 87 -11.10 -13.22 -0.65
N ALA A 88 -10.94 -14.25 0.19
CA ALA A 88 -9.66 -14.86 0.52
C ALA A 88 -9.62 -16.31 0.03
N GLU A 89 -8.45 -16.74 -0.42
CA GLU A 89 -8.18 -18.14 -0.74
C GLU A 89 -7.96 -18.96 0.53
N LYS A 90 -7.88 -20.29 0.40
CA LYS A 90 -7.60 -21.20 1.52
C LYS A 90 -6.24 -20.90 2.18
N ASP A 91 -5.23 -20.54 1.36
CA ASP A 91 -3.98 -19.99 1.84
C ASP A 91 -3.99 -18.47 1.59
N PRO A 92 -4.29 -17.65 2.61
CA PRO A 92 -4.41 -16.20 2.48
C PRO A 92 -3.08 -15.47 2.65
N THR A 93 -1.96 -16.17 2.82
CA THR A 93 -0.65 -15.61 3.19
C THR A 93 -0.24 -14.45 2.30
N ALA A 94 -0.43 -14.58 0.98
CA ALA A 94 -0.06 -13.52 0.04
C ALA A 94 -0.81 -12.20 0.28
N ASP A 95 -2.05 -12.28 0.77
CA ASP A 95 -2.86 -11.12 1.11
C ASP A 95 -2.50 -10.59 2.51
N ILE A 96 -2.65 -11.43 3.55
CA ILE A 96 -2.54 -10.99 4.94
C ILE A 96 -1.12 -10.58 5.34
N GLU A 97 -0.08 -11.12 4.69
CA GLU A 97 1.31 -10.71 4.90
C GLU A 97 1.76 -9.58 3.95
N GLY A 98 0.86 -9.03 3.13
CA GLY A 98 1.11 -7.85 2.31
C GLY A 98 1.85 -8.10 0.99
N HIS A 99 2.16 -9.35 0.63
CA HIS A 99 2.93 -9.68 -0.58
C HIS A 99 2.21 -9.29 -1.87
N ASP A 100 0.87 -9.38 -1.90
CA ASP A 100 0.07 -8.92 -3.05
C ASP A 100 0.19 -7.40 -3.22
N ALA A 101 0.04 -6.64 -2.13
CA ALA A 101 0.19 -5.19 -2.15
C ALA A 101 1.63 -4.76 -2.48
N CYS A 102 2.63 -5.51 -2.00
CA CYS A 102 4.04 -5.30 -2.32
C CYS A 102 4.31 -5.41 -3.83
N ARG A 103 3.86 -6.47 -4.50
CA ARG A 103 4.02 -6.60 -5.96
C ARG A 103 3.37 -5.45 -6.72
N LYS A 104 2.22 -4.99 -6.28
CA LYS A 104 1.50 -3.88 -6.92
C LYS A 104 2.21 -2.55 -6.74
N ILE A 105 2.73 -2.25 -5.55
CA ILE A 105 3.48 -1.00 -5.34
C ILE A 105 4.81 -1.01 -6.08
N CYS A 106 5.47 -2.17 -6.24
CA CYS A 106 6.66 -2.30 -7.08
C CYS A 106 6.39 -1.88 -8.53
N ILE A 107 5.27 -2.33 -9.10
CA ILE A 107 4.88 -1.98 -10.48
C ILE A 107 4.62 -0.48 -10.59
N ILE A 108 3.85 0.09 -9.65
CA ILE A 108 3.57 1.53 -9.61
C ILE A 108 4.87 2.33 -9.46
N ALA A 109 5.72 1.97 -8.50
CA ALA A 109 6.99 2.65 -8.25
C ALA A 109 7.91 2.60 -9.46
N SER A 110 8.04 1.43 -10.10
CA SER A 110 8.85 1.28 -11.31
C SER A 110 8.35 2.19 -12.45
N LEU A 111 7.03 2.26 -12.63
CA LEU A 111 6.41 3.10 -13.66
C LEU A 111 6.61 4.60 -13.39
N VAL A 112 6.42 5.03 -12.15
CA VAL A 112 6.47 6.45 -11.76
C VAL A 112 7.89 6.98 -11.73
N PHE A 113 8.83 6.20 -11.19
CA PHE A 113 10.21 6.65 -10.97
C PHE A 113 11.22 6.16 -12.02
N GLY A 114 10.74 5.37 -13.00
CA GLY A 114 11.52 5.01 -14.19
C GLY A 114 12.61 3.97 -13.97
N LYS A 115 12.70 3.35 -12.78
CA LYS A 115 13.64 2.28 -12.45
C LYS A 115 12.92 1.10 -11.83
N HIS A 116 13.34 -0.13 -12.18
CA HIS A 116 12.69 -1.33 -11.68
C HIS A 116 12.87 -1.49 -10.17
N VAL A 117 11.74 -1.58 -9.46
CA VAL A 117 11.69 -1.85 -8.01
C VAL A 117 11.32 -3.31 -7.80
N TYR A 118 12.25 -4.08 -7.23
CA TYR A 118 12.03 -5.49 -6.91
C TYR A 118 11.30 -5.67 -5.58
N PRO A 119 10.44 -6.71 -5.44
CA PRO A 119 9.72 -6.98 -4.18
C PRO A 119 10.62 -7.09 -2.95
N ASP A 120 11.81 -7.67 -3.09
CA ASP A 120 12.76 -7.84 -1.99
C ASP A 120 13.34 -6.50 -1.47
N SER A 121 13.16 -5.41 -2.23
CA SER A 121 13.59 -4.06 -1.84
C SER A 121 12.51 -3.28 -1.09
N VAL A 122 11.32 -3.86 -0.89
CA VAL A 122 10.18 -3.21 -0.24
C VAL A 122 10.03 -3.72 1.18
N THR A 123 10.09 -2.83 2.16
CA THR A 123 9.75 -3.20 3.53
C THR A 123 8.27 -3.54 3.61
N THR A 124 7.98 -4.82 3.86
CA THR A 124 6.62 -5.35 3.84
C THR A 124 6.26 -5.95 5.20
N LYS A 125 5.16 -5.47 5.78
CA LYS A 125 4.52 -6.02 6.98
C LYS A 125 3.04 -6.26 6.70
N GLY A 126 2.54 -7.41 7.08
CA GLY A 126 1.13 -7.78 6.97
C GLY A 126 0.26 -7.28 8.11
N ILE A 127 -1.00 -7.72 8.09
CA ILE A 127 -2.01 -7.35 9.11
C ILE A 127 -2.20 -8.43 10.19
N SER A 128 -1.50 -9.55 10.12
CA SER A 128 -1.65 -10.70 11.03
C SER A 128 -1.34 -10.36 12.50
N GLN A 129 -0.59 -9.28 12.76
CA GLN A 129 -0.28 -8.81 14.10
C GLN A 129 -1.19 -7.68 14.60
N VAL A 130 -2.13 -7.21 13.77
CA VAL A 130 -3.11 -6.18 14.15
C VAL A 130 -4.20 -6.82 14.96
N SER A 131 -4.36 -6.43 16.21
CA SER A 131 -5.42 -6.94 17.08
C SER A 131 -6.69 -6.09 17.01
N LEU A 132 -7.78 -6.64 17.53
CA LEU A 132 -9.04 -5.90 17.66
C LEU A 132 -8.90 -4.70 18.60
N GLU A 133 -8.07 -4.82 19.66
CA GLU A 133 -7.77 -3.73 20.56
C GLU A 133 -7.06 -2.57 19.86
N ASP A 134 -6.15 -2.87 18.92
CA ASP A 134 -5.48 -1.81 18.13
C ASP A 134 -6.48 -1.09 17.22
N VAL A 135 -7.42 -1.82 16.61
CA VAL A 135 -8.46 -1.23 15.76
C VAL A 135 -9.43 -0.37 16.57
N ALA A 136 -9.86 -0.86 17.73
CA ALA A 136 -10.76 -0.10 18.63
C ALA A 136 -10.08 1.16 19.19
N ALA A 137 -8.81 1.03 19.63
CA ALA A 137 -8.05 2.19 20.11
C ALA A 137 -7.78 3.22 19.00
N ALA A 138 -7.51 2.77 17.77
CA ALA A 138 -7.35 3.66 16.63
C ALA A 138 -8.60 4.51 16.39
N ASP A 139 -9.79 3.92 16.48
CA ASP A 139 -11.08 4.64 16.35
C ASP A 139 -11.23 5.72 17.42
N VAL A 140 -10.96 5.39 18.69
CA VAL A 140 -11.00 6.35 19.80
C VAL A 140 -10.00 7.51 19.58
N LEU A 141 -8.85 7.21 18.96
CA LEU A 141 -7.81 8.19 18.62
C LEU A 141 -8.09 8.93 17.28
N GLY A 142 -9.28 8.77 16.69
CA GLY A 142 -9.69 9.44 15.46
C GLY A 142 -9.05 8.90 14.19
N CYS A 143 -8.65 7.61 14.18
CA CYS A 143 -8.00 6.96 13.06
C CYS A 143 -8.70 5.66 12.66
N ALA A 144 -8.44 5.19 11.44
CA ALA A 144 -8.77 3.84 10.98
C ALA A 144 -7.48 3.07 10.67
N VAL A 145 -7.42 1.77 11.00
CA VAL A 145 -6.28 0.93 10.60
C VAL A 145 -6.48 0.46 9.17
N LYS A 146 -5.48 0.67 8.31
CA LYS A 146 -5.47 0.23 6.90
C LYS A 146 -4.12 -0.41 6.56
N LEU A 147 -4.10 -1.41 5.67
CA LEU A 147 -2.85 -1.84 5.03
C LEU A 147 -2.53 -0.88 3.89
N ILE A 148 -1.53 -0.06 4.08
CA ILE A 148 -1.11 0.95 3.11
C ILE A 148 0.14 0.48 2.36
N ALA A 149 0.05 0.46 1.04
CA ALA A 149 1.19 0.38 0.15
C ALA A 149 1.56 1.80 -0.27
N CYS A 150 2.79 2.21 -0.04
CA CYS A 150 3.26 3.57 -0.28
C CYS A 150 4.60 3.55 -0.99
N VAL A 151 4.84 4.51 -1.87
CA VAL A 151 6.16 4.89 -2.34
C VAL A 151 6.25 6.42 -2.32
N GLU A 152 7.31 6.93 -1.73
CA GLU A 152 7.55 8.37 -1.59
C GLU A 152 8.97 8.71 -2.07
N LYS A 153 9.09 9.83 -2.78
CA LYS A 153 10.37 10.42 -3.19
C LYS A 153 10.89 11.29 -2.05
N LEU A 154 12.05 10.95 -1.53
CA LEU A 154 12.69 11.67 -0.45
C LEU A 154 13.48 12.88 -0.96
N GLU A 155 13.82 13.83 -0.08
CA GLU A 155 14.59 15.03 -0.42
C GLU A 155 15.97 14.72 -1.05
N ASN A 156 16.57 13.58 -0.68
CA ASN A 156 17.85 13.13 -1.25
C ASN A 156 17.70 12.50 -2.65
N GLY A 157 16.49 12.50 -3.22
CA GLY A 157 16.16 11.96 -4.54
C GLY A 157 15.98 10.45 -4.59
N LYS A 158 16.16 9.72 -3.48
CA LYS A 158 15.82 8.31 -3.37
C LYS A 158 14.32 8.12 -3.21
N ILE A 159 13.85 6.91 -3.43
CA ILE A 159 12.46 6.53 -3.17
C ILE A 159 12.39 5.55 -2.00
N LEU A 160 11.30 5.61 -1.25
CA LEU A 160 11.05 4.72 -0.12
C LEU A 160 9.75 3.94 -0.32
N PRO A 161 9.80 2.73 -0.90
CA PRO A 161 8.64 1.87 -1.03
C PRO A 161 8.38 1.08 0.25
N THR A 162 7.14 1.09 0.74
CA THR A 162 6.72 0.38 1.96
C THR A 162 5.34 -0.24 1.79
N VAL A 163 5.09 -1.34 2.49
CA VAL A 163 3.76 -1.92 2.70
C VAL A 163 3.65 -2.28 4.17
N MET A 164 2.74 -1.61 4.89
CA MET A 164 2.52 -1.91 6.30
C MET A 164 1.15 -1.43 6.79
N PRO A 165 0.63 -2.00 7.88
CA PRO A 165 -0.50 -1.41 8.58
C PRO A 165 -0.16 0.01 8.99
N MET A 166 -1.09 0.94 8.78
CA MET A 166 -0.96 2.33 9.23
C MET A 166 -2.27 2.79 9.88
N LEU A 167 -2.17 3.64 10.88
CA LEU A 167 -3.30 4.42 11.35
C LEU A 167 -3.52 5.57 10.35
N VAL A 168 -4.71 5.63 9.80
CA VAL A 168 -5.12 6.65 8.84
C VAL A 168 -6.08 7.60 9.54
N PRO A 169 -5.74 8.88 9.72
CA PRO A 169 -6.64 9.87 10.33
C PRO A 169 -7.97 9.94 9.60
N GLN A 170 -9.08 10.15 10.33
CA GLN A 170 -10.43 10.16 9.76
C GLN A 170 -10.64 11.28 8.73
N GLU A 171 -9.85 12.36 8.79
CA GLU A 171 -9.85 13.45 7.82
C GLU A 171 -9.24 13.05 6.48
N ASN A 172 -8.42 12.00 6.45
CA ASN A 172 -7.83 11.50 5.23
C ASN A 172 -8.88 10.69 4.44
N ILE A 173 -9.07 11.08 3.18
CA ILE A 173 -10.11 10.48 2.31
C ILE A 173 -10.00 8.94 2.20
N ILE A 174 -8.79 8.39 2.34
CA ILE A 174 -8.56 6.94 2.25
C ILE A 174 -9.07 6.17 3.49
N ALA A 175 -9.27 6.85 4.64
CA ALA A 175 -9.81 6.24 5.85
C ALA A 175 -11.21 5.65 5.62
N GLY A 176 -12.03 6.34 4.82
CA GLY A 176 -13.40 5.93 4.48
C GLY A 176 -13.50 4.79 3.47
N VAL A 177 -12.40 4.32 2.89
CA VAL A 177 -12.41 3.20 1.93
C VAL A 177 -12.63 1.90 2.68
N SER A 178 -13.77 1.23 2.45
CA SER A 178 -14.22 0.07 3.23
C SER A 178 -14.46 -1.17 2.36
N ASP A 179 -14.65 -2.30 2.99
CA ASP A 179 -14.91 -3.61 2.39
C ASP A 179 -13.81 -4.02 1.40
N VAL A 180 -14.19 -4.56 0.24
CA VAL A 180 -13.29 -5.04 -0.80
C VAL A 180 -12.78 -3.96 -1.75
N PHE A 181 -13.10 -2.68 -1.45
CA PHE A 181 -12.69 -1.59 -2.31
C PHE A 181 -11.23 -1.22 -2.10
N ASN A 182 -10.62 -0.77 -3.19
CA ASN A 182 -9.26 -0.25 -3.22
C ASN A 182 -9.28 1.23 -3.56
N ALA A 183 -8.22 1.93 -3.17
CA ALA A 183 -7.98 3.31 -3.56
C ALA A 183 -6.49 3.55 -3.75
N VAL A 184 -6.15 4.39 -4.71
CA VAL A 184 -4.79 4.85 -4.96
C VAL A 184 -4.79 6.36 -4.95
N LEU A 185 -4.04 6.95 -4.02
CA LEU A 185 -3.76 8.38 -3.96
C LEU A 185 -2.44 8.65 -4.69
N VAL A 186 -2.44 9.62 -5.56
CA VAL A 186 -1.28 10.09 -6.31
C VAL A 186 -1.06 11.56 -5.98
N TYR A 187 0.14 11.90 -5.52
CA TYR A 187 0.55 13.26 -5.18
C TYR A 187 1.58 13.76 -6.20
N GLY A 188 1.44 14.98 -6.64
CA GLY A 188 2.35 15.58 -7.60
C GLY A 188 2.26 17.11 -7.57
N ASP A 189 3.27 17.76 -8.12
CA ASP A 189 3.49 19.20 -8.04
C ASP A 189 2.36 20.04 -8.66
N GLY A 190 1.73 19.56 -9.72
CA GLY A 190 0.65 20.27 -10.43
C GLY A 190 -0.75 19.77 -10.12
N ILE A 191 -0.89 18.59 -9.51
CA ILE A 191 -2.20 17.95 -9.24
C ILE A 191 -2.59 17.97 -7.77
N ASP A 192 -1.66 18.40 -6.89
CA ASP A 192 -1.81 18.28 -5.45
C ASP A 192 -2.09 16.80 -5.08
N GLN A 193 -3.33 16.39 -4.99
CA GLN A 193 -3.75 15.03 -4.70
C GLN A 193 -4.86 14.56 -5.64
N THR A 194 -4.69 13.39 -6.21
CA THR A 194 -5.72 12.73 -7.05
C THR A 194 -5.98 11.33 -6.52
N MET A 195 -7.26 10.92 -6.42
CA MET A 195 -7.64 9.59 -5.96
C MET A 195 -8.31 8.78 -7.07
N PHE A 196 -7.87 7.54 -7.21
CA PHE A 196 -8.50 6.51 -8.03
C PHE A 196 -9.13 5.46 -7.11
N TYR A 197 -10.44 5.24 -7.23
CA TYR A 197 -11.21 4.39 -6.32
C TYR A 197 -12.07 3.39 -7.09
N GLY A 198 -12.17 2.16 -6.61
CA GLY A 198 -13.01 1.14 -7.22
C GLY A 198 -12.74 -0.27 -6.69
N ARG A 199 -13.21 -1.27 -7.45
CA ARG A 199 -12.95 -2.68 -7.13
C ARG A 199 -11.54 -3.07 -7.61
N GLY A 200 -10.67 -3.45 -6.67
CA GLY A 200 -9.29 -3.81 -6.94
C GLY A 200 -9.08 -5.22 -7.51
N ALA A 201 -10.11 -6.08 -7.47
CA ALA A 201 -10.06 -7.45 -7.94
C ALA A 201 -11.46 -7.96 -8.36
N GLY A 202 -11.50 -9.14 -8.98
CA GLY A 202 -12.73 -9.82 -9.40
C GLY A 202 -12.76 -10.11 -10.89
N LYS A 203 -13.61 -11.06 -11.31
CA LYS A 203 -13.68 -11.53 -12.70
C LYS A 203 -13.98 -10.40 -13.70
N LEU A 204 -15.04 -9.64 -13.48
CA LEU A 204 -15.44 -8.54 -14.37
C LEU A 204 -14.48 -7.35 -14.30
N PRO A 205 -14.04 -6.87 -13.10
CA PRO A 205 -13.00 -5.88 -12.98
C PRO A 205 -11.73 -6.18 -13.78
N THR A 206 -11.18 -7.37 -13.60
CA THR A 206 -9.95 -7.80 -14.31
C THR A 206 -10.20 -7.94 -15.81
N ALA A 207 -11.32 -8.53 -16.22
CA ALA A 207 -11.68 -8.66 -17.63
C ALA A 207 -11.83 -7.29 -18.30
N SER A 208 -12.40 -6.30 -17.62
CA SER A 208 -12.53 -4.93 -18.13
C SER A 208 -11.16 -4.28 -18.42
N ALA A 209 -10.20 -4.44 -17.48
CA ALA A 209 -8.84 -3.93 -17.67
C ALA A 209 -8.12 -4.63 -18.83
N VAL A 210 -8.22 -5.97 -18.91
CA VAL A 210 -7.64 -6.75 -20.03
C VAL A 210 -8.25 -6.33 -21.37
N LEU A 211 -9.57 -6.19 -21.43
CA LEU A 211 -10.24 -5.74 -22.65
C LEU A 211 -9.83 -4.32 -23.03
N GLY A 212 -9.65 -3.45 -22.05
CA GLY A 212 -9.08 -2.13 -22.24
C GLY A 212 -7.71 -2.17 -22.91
N ASP A 213 -6.83 -3.06 -22.46
CA ASP A 213 -5.51 -3.28 -23.06
C ASP A 213 -5.60 -3.82 -24.49
N VAL A 214 -6.55 -4.74 -24.76
CA VAL A 214 -6.80 -5.24 -26.12
C VAL A 214 -7.26 -4.12 -27.05
N ILE A 215 -8.21 -3.29 -26.62
CA ILE A 215 -8.69 -2.15 -27.41
C ILE A 215 -7.55 -1.16 -27.68
N GLU A 216 -6.71 -0.89 -26.71
CA GLU A 216 -5.55 -0.02 -26.85
C GLU A 216 -4.54 -0.60 -27.84
N SER A 217 -4.26 -1.89 -27.74
CA SER A 217 -3.37 -2.61 -28.67
C SER A 217 -3.82 -2.45 -30.14
N VAL A 218 -5.13 -2.49 -30.39
CA VAL A 218 -5.68 -2.30 -31.74
C VAL A 218 -5.55 -0.85 -32.19
N LYS A 219 -5.79 0.13 -31.30
CA LYS A 219 -5.66 1.55 -31.62
C LYS A 219 -4.23 1.98 -31.90
N GLU A 220 -3.27 1.36 -31.21
CA GLU A 220 -1.84 1.65 -31.30
C GLU A 220 -1.09 0.63 -32.18
N GLU A 221 -1.78 -0.02 -33.14
CA GLU A 221 -1.24 -1.11 -33.97
C GLU A 221 0.09 -0.76 -34.65
N ASN A 222 0.27 0.53 -35.05
CA ASN A 222 1.45 0.99 -35.75
C ASN A 222 2.38 1.86 -34.86
N THR A 223 2.17 1.87 -33.55
CA THR A 223 2.90 2.71 -32.61
C THR A 223 3.48 1.87 -31.49
N VAL A 224 4.79 1.92 -31.30
CA VAL A 224 5.42 1.34 -30.11
C VAL A 224 5.43 2.40 -28.99
N LEU A 225 4.71 2.11 -27.93
CA LEU A 225 4.63 3.02 -26.78
C LEU A 225 5.96 3.05 -26.03
N SER A 226 6.32 4.21 -25.55
CA SER A 226 7.53 4.43 -24.77
C SER A 226 7.41 4.03 -23.29
N GLN A 227 6.39 3.26 -22.91
CA GLN A 227 6.18 2.80 -21.54
C GLN A 227 7.28 1.82 -21.16
N THR A 228 8.34 2.34 -20.58
CA THR A 228 9.50 1.56 -20.14
C THR A 228 10.03 2.12 -18.85
N TRP A 229 10.63 1.27 -18.05
CA TRP A 229 11.53 1.66 -16.98
C TRP A 229 12.85 0.92 -17.14
N GLU A 230 13.91 1.47 -16.58
CA GLU A 230 15.24 0.90 -16.67
C GLU A 230 15.39 -0.29 -15.71
N SER A 231 16.15 -1.31 -16.12
CA SER A 231 16.63 -2.32 -15.18
C SER A 231 17.49 -1.64 -14.12
N SER A 232 17.31 -2.02 -12.88
CA SER A 232 18.20 -1.60 -11.80
C SER A 232 19.06 -2.79 -11.38
N GLU A 233 20.36 -2.70 -11.63
CA GLU A 233 21.32 -3.72 -11.16
C GLU A 233 21.63 -3.56 -9.68
N ASP A 234 21.37 -2.38 -9.13
CA ASP A 234 21.52 -2.07 -7.72
C ASP A 234 20.27 -1.38 -7.18
N SER A 235 20.09 -1.41 -5.87
CA SER A 235 18.99 -0.73 -5.15
C SER A 235 19.44 0.62 -4.56
N SER A 236 20.52 1.23 -5.04
CA SER A 236 21.07 2.47 -4.47
C SER A 236 20.12 3.67 -4.51
N PHE A 237 19.15 3.65 -5.44
CA PHE A 237 18.07 4.64 -5.54
C PHE A 237 16.92 4.40 -4.55
N ILE A 238 16.91 3.26 -3.85
CA ILE A 238 15.93 2.94 -2.81
C ILE A 238 16.53 3.33 -1.47
N ALA A 239 15.76 4.04 -0.67
CA ALA A 239 16.15 4.42 0.67
C ALA A 239 16.02 3.25 1.65
N ASP A 240 16.87 3.22 2.65
CA ASP A 240 16.74 2.28 3.76
C ASP A 240 15.52 2.64 4.62
N ILE A 241 14.89 1.65 5.24
CA ILE A 241 13.70 1.86 6.09
C ILE A 241 13.98 2.79 7.29
N SER A 242 15.21 2.93 7.70
CA SER A 242 15.61 3.88 8.74
C SER A 242 15.37 5.35 8.37
N GLU A 243 15.24 5.66 7.06
CA GLU A 243 14.85 6.98 6.55
C GLU A 243 13.33 7.23 6.62
N PHE A 244 12.51 6.19 6.92
CA PHE A 244 11.07 6.34 7.13
C PHE A 244 10.80 7.09 8.43
N THR A 245 10.00 8.16 8.36
CA THR A 245 9.61 8.95 9.53
C THR A 245 8.10 9.14 9.57
N ALA A 246 7.49 8.94 10.74
CA ALA A 246 6.05 9.13 10.94
C ALA A 246 5.78 9.46 12.42
N ARG A 247 4.57 9.93 12.72
CA ARG A 247 4.03 9.76 14.07
C ARG A 247 3.70 8.28 14.26
N TRP A 248 3.74 7.81 15.50
CA TRP A 248 3.57 6.39 15.80
C TRP A 248 2.54 6.16 16.88
N TYR A 249 1.63 5.26 16.65
CA TYR A 249 0.78 4.65 17.65
C TYR A 249 1.56 3.61 18.43
N PHE A 250 1.34 3.58 19.74
CA PHE A 250 1.87 2.57 20.66
C PHE A 250 0.77 2.00 21.53
N ARG A 251 0.79 0.68 21.73
CA ARG A 251 0.07 -0.01 22.79
C ARG A 251 1.08 -0.56 23.77
N VAL A 252 1.06 -0.04 25.00
CA VAL A 252 2.01 -0.39 26.08
C VAL A 252 1.26 -0.84 27.32
N PRO A 253 1.84 -1.68 28.21
CA PRO A 253 1.27 -1.89 29.53
C PRO A 253 1.02 -0.55 30.24
N GLU A 254 -0.12 -0.40 30.89
CA GLU A 254 -0.49 0.88 31.52
C GLU A 254 0.53 1.36 32.58
N SER A 255 1.22 0.41 33.22
CA SER A 255 2.34 0.70 34.15
C SER A 255 3.52 1.40 33.50
N ASN A 256 3.66 1.27 32.17
CA ASN A 256 4.80 1.80 31.40
C ASN A 256 4.41 3.06 30.60
N LYS A 257 3.20 3.56 30.83
CA LYS A 257 2.71 4.79 30.18
C LYS A 257 3.63 5.96 30.49
N PRO A 258 4.06 6.76 29.50
CA PRO A 258 4.77 8.02 29.72
C PRO A 258 3.92 8.98 30.58
N ALA A 259 4.56 9.62 31.59
CA ALA A 259 3.85 10.44 32.59
C ALA A 259 3.27 11.74 32.02
N ASP A 260 3.95 12.33 31.02
CA ASP A 260 3.66 13.68 30.51
C ASP A 260 2.93 13.65 29.15
N LEU A 261 2.30 12.52 28.77
CA LEU A 261 1.66 12.37 27.47
C LEU A 261 0.17 12.68 27.56
N GLU A 262 -0.31 13.61 26.72
CA GLU A 262 -1.73 13.92 26.55
C GLU A 262 -2.38 12.95 25.54
N GLY A 263 -3.72 12.85 25.53
CA GLY A 263 -4.46 12.05 24.55
C GLY A 263 -4.27 10.54 24.68
N VAL A 264 -3.96 10.07 25.89
CA VAL A 264 -3.80 8.64 26.16
C VAL A 264 -5.15 8.00 26.46
N TYR A 265 -5.47 6.94 25.72
CA TYR A 265 -6.60 6.07 25.98
C TYR A 265 -6.15 4.83 26.73
N CYS A 266 -6.79 4.48 27.85
CA CYS A 266 -6.47 3.32 28.66
C CYS A 266 -7.61 2.33 28.65
N GLU A 267 -7.33 1.07 28.31
CA GLU A 267 -8.29 -0.03 28.32
C GLU A 267 -7.59 -1.37 28.58
N ASN A 268 -8.24 -2.27 29.30
CA ASN A 268 -7.79 -3.63 29.57
C ASN A 268 -6.34 -3.75 30.10
N GLY A 269 -5.86 -2.74 30.85
CA GLY A 269 -4.50 -2.71 31.42
C GLY A 269 -3.43 -2.24 30.42
N PHE A 270 -3.84 -1.72 29.26
CA PHE A 270 -2.96 -1.09 28.29
C PHE A 270 -3.27 0.39 28.13
N ALA A 271 -2.22 1.15 27.83
CA ALA A 271 -2.30 2.54 27.40
C ALA A 271 -2.01 2.62 25.90
N HIS A 272 -2.84 3.37 25.19
CA HIS A 272 -2.82 3.58 23.75
C HIS A 272 -2.61 5.06 23.48
N PHE A 273 -1.64 5.40 22.64
CA PHE A 273 -1.36 6.79 22.30
C PHE A 273 -0.65 6.92 20.95
N ILE A 274 -0.72 8.12 20.38
CA ILE A 274 0.05 8.51 19.19
C ILE A 274 1.12 9.52 19.63
N THR A 275 2.33 9.42 19.10
CA THR A 275 3.40 10.38 19.37
C THR A 275 3.04 11.74 18.78
N GLU A 276 3.44 12.84 19.46
CA GLU A 276 3.28 14.20 18.93
C GLU A 276 4.29 14.43 17.79
N ASP A 277 5.55 14.10 18.03
CA ASP A 277 6.62 14.23 17.05
C ASP A 277 6.73 13.00 16.15
N LYS A 278 7.27 13.22 14.94
CA LYS A 278 7.68 12.15 14.04
C LYS A 278 8.95 11.51 14.58
N LEU A 279 8.97 10.19 14.54
CA LEU A 279 10.12 9.35 14.86
C LEU A 279 10.51 8.56 13.62
N SER A 280 11.80 8.32 13.44
CA SER A 280 12.27 7.35 12.46
C SER A 280 11.81 5.94 12.85
N TYR A 281 11.85 5.04 11.87
CA TYR A 281 11.50 3.63 12.09
C TYR A 281 12.31 3.00 13.25
N ASN A 282 13.61 3.30 13.30
CA ASN A 282 14.49 2.77 14.34
C ASN A 282 14.20 3.38 15.71
N GLU A 283 14.01 4.69 15.81
CA GLU A 283 13.63 5.35 17.06
C GLU A 283 12.29 4.82 17.60
N ALA A 284 11.32 4.57 16.71
CA ALA A 284 10.05 3.97 17.11
C ALA A 284 10.24 2.53 17.65
N ALA A 285 11.09 1.73 17.02
CA ALA A 285 11.40 0.38 17.47
C ALA A 285 12.11 0.38 18.84
N GLU A 286 13.10 1.26 19.02
CA GLU A 286 13.80 1.42 20.31
C GLU A 286 12.84 1.92 21.41
N LYS A 287 11.94 2.85 21.08
CA LYS A 287 10.90 3.32 22.01
C LYS A 287 9.93 2.21 22.37
N ALA A 288 9.53 1.38 21.40
CA ALA A 288 8.67 0.21 21.63
C ALA A 288 9.32 -0.77 22.61
N GLU A 289 10.58 -1.11 22.40
CA GLU A 289 11.34 -1.99 23.30
C GLU A 289 11.44 -1.40 24.71
N LYS A 290 11.84 -0.15 24.83
CA LYS A 290 11.99 0.56 26.11
C LYS A 290 10.69 0.61 26.92
N LEU A 291 9.54 0.78 26.25
CA LEU A 291 8.22 0.84 26.88
C LEU A 291 7.57 -0.53 27.03
N GLY A 292 8.19 -1.61 26.53
CA GLY A 292 7.58 -2.94 26.47
C GLY A 292 6.28 -2.94 25.65
N ALA A 293 6.27 -2.20 24.55
CA ALA A 293 5.08 -2.10 23.70
C ALA A 293 4.75 -3.46 23.08
N VAL A 294 3.48 -3.80 23.09
CA VAL A 294 2.96 -5.02 22.44
C VAL A 294 2.55 -4.76 20.99
N ALA A 295 2.32 -3.50 20.64
CA ALA A 295 2.11 -3.04 19.26
C ALA A 295 2.67 -1.63 19.05
N TYR A 296 3.19 -1.36 17.85
CA TYR A 296 3.49 -0.01 17.37
C TYR A 296 3.26 0.07 15.86
N ILE A 297 2.50 1.08 15.44
CA ILE A 297 1.99 1.23 14.07
C ILE A 297 2.18 2.68 13.65
N PRO A 298 2.75 2.97 12.44
CA PRO A 298 2.91 4.33 11.97
C PRO A 298 1.55 4.97 11.60
N VAL A 299 1.50 6.29 11.68
CA VAL A 299 0.38 7.11 11.21
C VAL A 299 0.66 7.56 9.79
N LEU A 300 -0.34 7.49 8.91
CA LEU A 300 -0.27 8.04 7.55
C LEU A 300 -0.54 9.56 7.63
N ASP A 301 0.53 10.35 7.58
CA ASP A 301 0.47 11.82 7.53
C ASP A 301 0.44 12.36 6.09
#